data_8eca8d69857bbc8db2088a8cc09eca71
#
_entry.id   8eca8d69857bbc8db2088a8cc09eca71
#
_cell.length_a   1.000
_cell.length_b   1.000
_cell.length_c   1.000
_cell.angle_alpha   90.00
_cell.angle_beta   90.00
_cell.angle_gamma   90.00
#
_symmetry.space_group_name_H-M   'P 1'
#
loop_
_entity.id
_entity.type
_entity.pdbx_description
1 polymer ?
#
loop_
_entity_poly.entity_id
_entity_poly.type
_entity_poly.pdbx_seq_one_letter_code
_entity_poly.pdbx_strand_id
1 'polypeptide(L)'
;MDLNGTYPSCSGRGADGKGYVGYADYVGNENYVMSVEYDKKELGEKHPGFLNTYNVFTPGVDGDFLVSDGTDVYEYSLASNAKTKLFSWLDCDIMGTNAGSLMKSEDGRLITWLHEYGDGQIKDSLVYLTKKKSSEVAQKKHLTIAVLYDDYETRSAAIAFNKQSSTYHVDIRSFGEDGYSEEAYANGLSALNNAITAGEGIDLVEVSNLSNLHSLAAKGVFEDLSAYLDRDGGRDAYLENLLEAGSADGKLIFIPKFFEVNTYVGKASLVGNKGGWTMEDLLKLSREYPDTKVFNWSDKDDALDVCLTFTGEEFIDQSTGKCSFDSDDFKKILEFVNSFPDEYDWDSEEEENPVEELRNDQLLLDKVYLYSIGELQIYPEMFGEAVTYI
;
A
#
# COMPACT_ATOMS: atom_id res chain seq x y z
N MET A 1 29.23 21.35 2.15
CA MET A 1 29.11 20.67 0.86
C MET A 1 27.70 20.98 0.37
N ASP A 2 27.57 21.68 -0.73
CA ASP A 2 26.26 21.94 -1.33
C ASP A 2 25.90 20.71 -2.18
N LEU A 3 24.87 19.99 -1.80
CA LEU A 3 24.48 18.73 -2.43
C LEU A 3 23.44 18.92 -3.55
N ASN A 4 23.09 20.18 -3.89
CA ASN A 4 22.22 20.54 -5.02
C ASN A 4 21.00 19.62 -5.21
N GLY A 5 20.23 19.37 -4.15
CA GLY A 5 19.04 18.51 -4.22
C GLY A 5 19.30 17.02 -4.05
N THR A 6 20.53 16.61 -3.77
CA THR A 6 20.85 15.23 -3.40
C THR A 6 20.89 15.07 -1.88
N TYR A 7 20.33 13.98 -1.38
CA TYR A 7 20.23 13.72 0.05
C TYR A 7 20.91 12.39 0.39
N PRO A 8 21.71 12.33 1.51
CA PRO A 8 22.21 11.06 1.99
C PRO A 8 21.04 10.18 2.43
N SER A 9 20.92 9.01 1.84
CA SER A 9 19.83 8.08 2.09
C SER A 9 20.21 7.01 3.12
N CYS A 10 21.45 6.56 3.08
CA CYS A 10 21.95 5.51 3.95
C CYS A 10 23.48 5.62 4.11
N SER A 11 24.01 4.93 5.11
CA SER A 11 25.45 4.85 5.31
C SER A 11 25.84 3.48 5.85
N GLY A 12 27.04 3.02 5.52
CA GLY A 12 27.54 1.73 5.97
C GLY A 12 29.04 1.60 5.80
N ARG A 13 29.57 0.41 6.00
CA ARG A 13 30.96 0.07 5.79
C ARG A 13 31.09 -0.97 4.69
N GLY A 14 32.07 -0.84 3.81
CA GLY A 14 32.40 -1.82 2.80
C GLY A 14 33.32 -2.93 3.33
N ALA A 15 33.49 -3.99 2.56
CA ALA A 15 34.39 -5.10 2.86
C ALA A 15 35.87 -4.65 2.93
N ASP A 16 36.22 -3.57 2.25
CA ASP A 16 37.52 -2.91 2.32
C ASP A 16 37.77 -2.10 3.63
N GLY A 17 36.75 -2.08 4.50
CA GLY A 17 36.80 -1.36 5.78
C GLY A 17 36.52 0.14 5.69
N LYS A 18 36.33 0.71 4.51
CA LYS A 18 35.97 2.12 4.35
C LYS A 18 34.53 2.38 4.70
N GLY A 19 34.23 3.61 5.11
CA GLY A 19 32.88 4.12 5.21
C GLY A 19 32.35 4.49 3.83
N TYR A 20 31.07 4.27 3.61
CA TYR A 20 30.34 4.62 2.40
C TYR A 20 29.05 5.33 2.74
N VAL A 21 28.60 6.19 1.84
CA VAL A 21 27.31 6.90 1.94
C VAL A 21 26.56 6.71 0.63
N GLY A 22 25.32 6.29 0.74
CA GLY A 22 24.38 6.24 -0.38
C GLY A 22 23.64 7.57 -0.50
N TYR A 23 23.42 8.03 -1.71
CA TYR A 23 22.70 9.25 -2.04
C TYR A 23 21.56 8.94 -3.00
N ALA A 24 20.41 9.59 -2.76
CA ALA A 24 19.31 9.67 -3.70
C ALA A 24 19.31 11.06 -4.35
N ASP A 25 19.34 11.09 -5.67
CA ASP A 25 19.13 12.28 -6.47
C ASP A 25 17.70 12.26 -7.02
N TYR A 26 16.81 12.96 -6.36
CA TYR A 26 15.39 13.01 -6.75
C TYR A 26 15.13 13.82 -8.02
N VAL A 27 16.05 14.70 -8.41
CA VAL A 27 15.93 15.50 -9.63
C VAL A 27 16.36 14.68 -10.85
N GLY A 28 17.46 13.93 -10.71
CA GLY A 28 17.99 13.06 -11.76
C GLY A 28 17.38 11.65 -11.76
N ASN A 29 16.57 11.31 -10.76
CA ASN A 29 16.06 9.95 -10.50
C ASN A 29 17.19 8.90 -10.50
N GLU A 30 18.30 9.24 -9.86
CA GLU A 30 19.48 8.40 -9.78
C GLU A 30 19.88 8.13 -8.33
N ASN A 31 20.29 6.90 -8.05
CA ASN A 31 20.91 6.53 -6.79
C ASN A 31 22.39 6.25 -7.04
N TYR A 32 23.22 6.59 -6.07
CA TYR A 32 24.66 6.31 -6.13
C TYR A 32 25.29 6.17 -4.75
N VAL A 33 26.45 5.53 -4.71
CA VAL A 33 27.24 5.32 -3.50
C VAL A 33 28.63 5.92 -3.66
N MET A 34 29.16 6.52 -2.59
CA MET A 34 30.50 7.14 -2.55
C MET A 34 31.24 6.72 -1.29
N SER A 35 32.55 6.49 -1.39
CA SER A 35 33.39 6.27 -0.22
C SER A 35 33.57 7.58 0.57
N VAL A 36 33.80 7.45 1.88
CA VAL A 36 34.15 8.58 2.75
C VAL A 36 35.67 8.62 2.96
N GLU A 37 36.32 9.61 2.38
CA GLU A 37 37.76 9.84 2.52
C GLU A 37 38.02 10.73 3.75
N TYR A 38 38.07 10.12 4.93
CA TYR A 38 38.11 10.82 6.23
C TYR A 38 39.27 11.79 6.35
N ASP A 39 40.47 11.40 5.87
CA ASP A 39 41.67 12.23 5.98
C ASP A 39 41.61 13.49 5.13
N LYS A 40 40.91 13.41 4.00
CA LYS A 40 40.71 14.52 3.07
C LYS A 40 39.46 15.34 3.38
N LYS A 41 38.57 14.82 4.21
CA LYS A 41 37.24 15.39 4.52
C LYS A 41 36.38 15.59 3.25
N GLU A 42 36.41 14.64 2.33
CA GLU A 42 35.71 14.66 1.06
C GLU A 42 35.09 13.29 0.78
N LEU A 43 34.18 13.25 -0.20
CA LEU A 43 33.64 12.01 -0.74
C LEU A 43 34.50 11.53 -1.90
N GLY A 44 34.67 10.23 -2.03
CA GLY A 44 35.43 9.59 -3.09
C GLY A 44 34.65 9.49 -4.41
N GLU A 45 35.01 8.51 -5.21
CA GLU A 45 34.40 8.28 -6.52
C GLU A 45 32.91 7.95 -6.41
N LYS A 46 32.12 8.52 -7.33
CA LYS A 46 30.68 8.25 -7.47
C LYS A 46 30.49 6.94 -8.24
N HIS A 47 29.88 5.97 -7.60
CA HIS A 47 29.48 4.71 -8.23
C HIS A 47 27.97 4.68 -8.43
N PRO A 48 27.44 4.19 -9.58
CA PRO A 48 26.03 3.96 -9.76
C PRO A 48 25.49 3.13 -8.60
N GLY A 49 24.41 3.59 -7.99
CA GLY A 49 23.83 2.96 -6.80
C GLY A 49 22.58 2.17 -7.13
N PHE A 50 22.36 1.15 -6.36
CA PHE A 50 21.13 0.38 -6.29
C PHE A 50 20.39 0.67 -4.98
N LEU A 51 21.00 1.56 -4.15
CA LEU A 51 20.53 1.87 -2.81
C LEU A 51 19.43 2.93 -2.88
N ASN A 52 18.25 2.57 -2.44
CA ASN A 52 17.18 3.51 -2.12
C ASN A 52 17.20 3.84 -0.63
N THR A 53 16.32 4.71 -0.17
CA THR A 53 16.25 5.18 1.23
C THR A 53 15.95 4.06 2.24
N TYR A 54 15.50 2.90 1.78
CA TYR A 54 15.11 1.76 2.61
C TYR A 54 16.18 0.67 2.68
N ASN A 55 17.25 0.79 1.89
CA ASN A 55 18.27 -0.25 1.88
C ASN A 55 19.22 -0.12 3.07
N VAL A 56 19.49 -1.24 3.69
CA VAL A 56 20.56 -1.38 4.71
C VAL A 56 21.70 -2.16 4.10
N PHE A 57 22.90 -1.61 4.19
CA PHE A 57 24.11 -2.28 3.69
C PHE A 57 25.21 -2.37 4.73
N THR A 58 25.97 -3.45 4.65
CA THR A 58 27.09 -3.78 5.54
C THR A 58 28.22 -4.42 4.73
N PRO A 59 29.40 -4.66 5.33
CA PRO A 59 30.48 -5.31 4.63
C PRO A 59 30.05 -6.63 3.97
N GLY A 60 30.38 -6.78 2.70
CA GLY A 60 30.13 -8.01 1.94
C GLY A 60 30.84 -9.23 2.49
N VAL A 61 30.38 -10.39 2.12
CA VAL A 61 31.02 -11.69 2.41
C VAL A 61 32.03 -12.03 1.32
N ASP A 62 31.57 -11.98 0.07
CA ASP A 62 32.37 -12.27 -1.13
C ASP A 62 32.36 -11.07 -2.12
N GLY A 63 31.49 -10.06 -1.89
CA GLY A 63 31.39 -8.78 -2.59
C GLY A 63 31.83 -7.59 -1.75
N ASP A 64 31.52 -6.39 -2.22
CA ASP A 64 31.82 -5.16 -1.50
C ASP A 64 30.82 -4.90 -0.38
N PHE A 65 29.55 -5.23 -0.61
CA PHE A 65 28.47 -5.04 0.35
C PHE A 65 27.51 -6.23 0.41
N LEU A 66 26.99 -6.50 1.61
CA LEU A 66 25.69 -7.15 1.82
C LEU A 66 24.62 -6.09 1.84
N VAL A 67 23.57 -6.27 1.07
CA VAL A 67 22.44 -5.33 0.94
C VAL A 67 21.13 -6.05 1.19
N SER A 68 20.30 -5.47 2.03
CA SER A 68 18.90 -5.86 2.19
C SER A 68 18.00 -4.76 1.65
N ASP A 69 17.03 -5.12 0.80
CA ASP A 69 15.97 -4.22 0.33
C ASP A 69 14.63 -4.44 1.06
N GLY A 70 14.67 -5.24 2.14
CA GLY A 70 13.47 -5.61 2.91
C GLY A 70 12.75 -6.85 2.37
N THR A 71 12.98 -7.22 1.13
CA THR A 71 12.44 -8.42 0.47
C THR A 71 13.49 -9.51 0.35
N ASP A 72 14.64 -9.12 -0.17
CA ASP A 72 15.75 -10.01 -0.49
C ASP A 72 17.08 -9.50 0.10
N VAL A 73 18.04 -10.39 0.14
CA VAL A 73 19.43 -10.08 0.52
C VAL A 73 20.36 -10.40 -0.64
N TYR A 74 21.25 -9.46 -0.92
CA TYR A 74 22.17 -9.50 -2.04
C TYR A 74 23.62 -9.30 -1.62
N GLU A 75 24.54 -9.90 -2.37
CA GLU A 75 25.92 -9.43 -2.49
C GLU A 75 25.99 -8.42 -3.63
N TYR A 76 26.68 -7.32 -3.41
CA TYR A 76 26.87 -6.30 -4.43
C TYR A 76 28.36 -6.03 -4.66
N SER A 77 28.73 -5.84 -5.92
CA SER A 77 30.08 -5.47 -6.34
C SER A 77 30.10 -4.10 -6.99
N LEU A 78 30.89 -3.18 -6.43
CA LEU A 78 31.13 -1.84 -6.99
C LEU A 78 31.81 -1.91 -8.38
N ALA A 79 32.74 -2.83 -8.54
CA ALA A 79 33.53 -2.93 -9.75
C ALA A 79 32.71 -3.33 -10.98
N SER A 80 31.70 -4.19 -10.81
CA SER A 80 30.85 -4.67 -11.89
C SER A 80 29.46 -4.04 -11.91
N ASN A 81 29.12 -3.24 -10.90
CA ASN A 81 27.76 -2.72 -10.65
C ASN A 81 26.71 -3.83 -10.70
N ALA A 82 27.02 -4.99 -10.12
CA ALA A 82 26.16 -6.15 -10.14
C ALA A 82 25.74 -6.58 -8.76
N LYS A 83 24.46 -6.95 -8.63
CA LYS A 83 23.93 -7.58 -7.41
C LYS A 83 23.61 -9.05 -7.67
N THR A 84 24.01 -9.90 -6.72
CA THR A 84 23.73 -11.33 -6.73
C THR A 84 22.86 -11.67 -5.54
N LYS A 85 21.64 -12.15 -5.78
CA LYS A 85 20.72 -12.56 -4.73
C LYS A 85 21.29 -13.75 -3.95
N LEU A 86 21.30 -13.64 -2.64
CA LEU A 86 21.72 -14.70 -1.72
C LEU A 86 20.52 -15.51 -1.23
N PHE A 87 19.47 -14.82 -0.77
CA PHE A 87 18.23 -15.45 -0.28
C PHE A 87 17.11 -14.42 -0.18
N SER A 88 15.87 -14.92 -0.04
CA SER A 88 14.72 -14.10 0.34
C SER A 88 14.48 -14.16 1.86
N TRP A 89 14.09 -13.04 2.46
CA TRP A 89 13.65 -13.04 3.85
C TRP A 89 12.44 -13.95 4.07
N LEU A 90 11.60 -14.09 3.05
CA LEU A 90 10.45 -15.00 3.09
C LEU A 90 10.86 -16.45 3.24
N ASP A 91 11.98 -16.88 2.62
CA ASP A 91 12.55 -18.24 2.77
C ASP A 91 13.03 -18.52 4.21
N CYS A 92 13.23 -17.46 4.99
CA CYS A 92 13.61 -17.53 6.39
C CYS A 92 12.43 -17.35 7.35
N ASP A 93 11.21 -17.18 6.82
CA ASP A 93 10.00 -16.81 7.59
C ASP A 93 10.19 -15.51 8.41
N ILE A 94 10.91 -14.53 7.84
CA ILE A 94 11.25 -13.25 8.47
C ILE A 94 10.67 -12.09 7.65
N MET A 95 10.10 -11.11 8.33
CA MET A 95 9.77 -9.81 7.74
C MET A 95 11.07 -9.01 7.61
N GLY A 96 11.58 -8.89 6.39
CA GLY A 96 12.88 -8.28 6.14
C GLY A 96 12.95 -6.79 6.48
N THR A 97 11.82 -6.06 6.39
CA THR A 97 11.73 -4.66 6.84
C THR A 97 11.90 -4.48 8.35
N ASN A 98 11.71 -5.55 9.11
CA ASN A 98 11.92 -5.58 10.56
C ASN A 98 13.34 -6.05 10.93
N ALA A 99 14.12 -6.47 9.93
CA ALA A 99 15.50 -6.91 10.13
C ALA A 99 16.46 -5.71 10.09
N GLY A 100 17.37 -5.66 11.05
CA GLY A 100 18.45 -4.68 11.07
C GLY A 100 19.61 -5.05 10.15
N SER A 101 20.74 -4.40 10.38
CA SER A 101 21.97 -4.66 9.62
C SER A 101 22.42 -6.12 9.72
N LEU A 102 22.77 -6.71 8.58
CA LEU A 102 23.35 -8.05 8.51
C LEU A 102 24.86 -8.00 8.78
N MET A 103 25.34 -8.93 9.58
CA MET A 103 26.77 -9.08 9.83
C MET A 103 27.16 -10.56 9.67
N LYS A 104 28.34 -10.80 9.11
CA LYS A 104 28.93 -12.14 9.08
C LYS A 104 29.65 -12.43 10.40
N SER A 105 29.32 -13.52 11.04
CA SER A 105 30.02 -14.04 12.22
C SER A 105 31.30 -14.79 11.83
N GLU A 106 32.19 -15.00 12.81
CA GLU A 106 33.46 -15.73 12.59
C GLU A 106 33.22 -17.19 12.12
N ASP A 107 32.12 -17.81 12.51
CA ASP A 107 31.72 -19.16 12.10
C ASP A 107 30.96 -19.22 10.76
N GLY A 108 30.87 -18.09 10.05
CA GLY A 108 30.29 -18.00 8.71
C GLY A 108 28.77 -17.86 8.66
N ARG A 109 28.08 -17.78 9.80
CA ARG A 109 26.65 -17.45 9.86
C ARG A 109 26.41 -15.96 9.62
N LEU A 110 25.24 -15.60 9.12
CA LEU A 110 24.79 -14.20 9.13
C LEU A 110 24.03 -13.93 10.42
N ILE A 111 24.24 -12.75 10.98
CA ILE A 111 23.58 -12.32 12.21
C ILE A 111 22.85 -11.02 11.88
N THR A 112 21.62 -10.92 12.33
CA THR A 112 20.84 -9.68 12.33
C THR A 112 20.03 -9.61 13.61
N TRP A 113 19.56 -8.44 13.96
CA TRP A 113 18.50 -8.35 14.94
C TRP A 113 17.17 -8.01 14.30
N LEU A 114 16.13 -8.50 14.94
CA LEU A 114 14.78 -8.42 14.45
C LEU A 114 13.93 -7.66 15.46
N HIS A 115 13.21 -6.65 14.97
CA HIS A 115 12.20 -5.89 15.71
C HIS A 115 10.82 -6.45 15.35
N GLU A 116 10.18 -7.17 16.27
CA GLU A 116 8.83 -7.68 16.06
C GLU A 116 7.83 -6.84 16.87
N TYR A 117 6.77 -6.40 16.21
CA TYR A 117 5.67 -5.65 16.81
C TYR A 117 4.51 -6.61 17.04
N GLY A 118 4.01 -6.69 18.28
CA GLY A 118 2.86 -7.53 18.62
C GLY A 118 2.31 -7.19 19.99
N ASP A 119 1.01 -7.29 20.17
CA ASP A 119 0.28 -7.05 21.44
C ASP A 119 0.66 -5.72 22.14
N GLY A 120 0.93 -4.68 21.34
CA GLY A 120 1.34 -3.37 21.85
C GLY A 120 2.76 -3.33 22.45
N GLN A 121 3.58 -4.35 22.20
CA GLN A 121 4.96 -4.44 22.65
C GLN A 121 5.93 -4.63 21.49
N ILE A 122 7.14 -4.10 21.66
CA ILE A 122 8.26 -4.37 20.76
C ILE A 122 9.09 -5.49 21.37
N LYS A 123 9.38 -6.52 20.59
CA LYS A 123 10.26 -7.60 20.95
C LYS A 123 11.50 -7.59 20.06
N ASP A 124 12.64 -7.39 20.68
CA ASP A 124 13.95 -7.46 20.01
C ASP A 124 14.56 -8.85 20.16
N SER A 125 15.04 -9.41 19.05
CA SER A 125 15.65 -10.73 19.01
C SER A 125 16.94 -10.70 18.19
N LEU A 126 17.98 -11.41 18.66
CA LEU A 126 19.18 -11.65 17.86
C LEU A 126 19.01 -12.94 17.08
N VAL A 127 19.05 -12.84 15.75
CA VAL A 127 18.79 -13.95 14.84
C VAL A 127 20.07 -14.37 14.13
N TYR A 128 20.31 -15.68 14.10
CA TYR A 128 21.40 -16.33 13.38
C TYR A 128 20.87 -17.08 12.17
N LEU A 129 21.27 -16.67 10.98
CA LEU A 129 20.91 -17.32 9.73
C LEU A 129 22.02 -18.29 9.32
N THR A 130 21.66 -19.54 9.09
CA THR A 130 22.59 -20.59 8.71
C THR A 130 22.19 -21.17 7.35
N LYS A 131 23.14 -21.16 6.40
CA LYS A 131 22.91 -21.81 5.11
C LYS A 131 22.76 -23.31 5.28
N LYS A 132 21.64 -23.85 4.85
CA LYS A 132 21.36 -25.29 4.81
C LYS A 132 21.43 -25.82 3.38
N LYS A 133 21.71 -27.11 3.24
CA LYS A 133 21.56 -27.80 1.96
C LYS A 133 20.07 -28.01 1.68
N SER A 134 19.65 -27.99 0.42
CA SER A 134 18.26 -28.25 0.04
C SER A 134 17.69 -29.55 0.61
N SER A 135 18.53 -30.60 0.76
CA SER A 135 18.13 -31.86 1.36
C SER A 135 17.91 -31.82 2.88
N GLU A 136 18.34 -30.72 3.55
CA GLU A 136 18.20 -30.52 5.00
C GLU A 136 17.01 -29.61 5.34
N VAL A 137 16.37 -29.04 4.31
CA VAL A 137 15.17 -28.23 4.44
C VAL A 137 13.94 -29.11 4.23
N ALA A 138 12.92 -28.93 5.05
CA ALA A 138 11.66 -29.65 4.89
C ALA A 138 11.09 -29.43 3.47
N GLN A 139 10.77 -30.55 2.81
CA GLN A 139 10.21 -30.51 1.46
C GLN A 139 8.71 -30.17 1.55
N LYS A 140 8.40 -28.87 1.61
CA LYS A 140 7.02 -28.35 1.53
C LYS A 140 6.59 -28.24 0.07
N LYS A 141 5.29 -28.33 -0.18
CA LYS A 141 4.71 -27.97 -1.48
C LYS A 141 4.62 -26.45 -1.56
N HIS A 142 5.12 -25.89 -2.64
CA HIS A 142 5.09 -24.46 -2.87
C HIS A 142 3.75 -24.04 -3.47
N LEU A 143 3.18 -22.96 -2.95
CA LEU A 143 2.01 -22.26 -3.45
C LEU A 143 2.45 -20.84 -3.79
N THR A 144 2.11 -20.37 -4.99
CA THR A 144 2.47 -19.04 -5.43
C THR A 144 1.28 -18.09 -5.29
N ILE A 145 1.45 -17.04 -4.47
CA ILE A 145 0.55 -15.89 -4.48
C ILE A 145 1.10 -14.82 -5.42
N ALA A 146 0.32 -14.44 -6.41
CA ALA A 146 0.63 -13.34 -7.31
C ALA A 146 0.09 -12.02 -6.73
N VAL A 147 0.94 -11.00 -6.73
CA VAL A 147 0.60 -9.64 -6.30
C VAL A 147 1.03 -8.64 -7.36
N LEU A 148 0.34 -7.51 -7.51
CA LEU A 148 0.90 -6.38 -8.26
C LEU A 148 2.03 -5.73 -7.49
N TYR A 149 1.79 -5.42 -6.23
CA TYR A 149 2.80 -4.87 -5.33
C TYR A 149 2.87 -5.72 -4.08
N ASP A 150 4.09 -6.02 -3.65
CA ASP A 150 4.32 -6.79 -2.43
C ASP A 150 4.10 -5.89 -1.21
N ASP A 151 3.00 -6.11 -0.52
CA ASP A 151 2.61 -5.33 0.67
C ASP A 151 2.94 -6.05 1.98
N TYR A 152 2.99 -5.28 3.06
CA TYR A 152 3.31 -5.76 4.40
C TYR A 152 2.31 -6.81 4.90
N GLU A 153 1.03 -6.61 4.67
CA GLU A 153 -0.06 -7.48 5.13
C GLU A 153 0.01 -8.85 4.47
N THR A 154 0.13 -8.88 3.15
CA THR A 154 0.26 -10.12 2.37
C THR A 154 1.51 -10.89 2.76
N ARG A 155 2.65 -10.20 2.90
CA ARG A 155 3.90 -10.81 3.33
C ARG A 155 3.83 -11.33 4.77
N SER A 156 3.22 -10.58 5.68
CA SER A 156 3.00 -10.98 7.06
C SER A 156 2.13 -12.24 7.16
N ALA A 157 1.05 -12.29 6.39
CA ALA A 157 0.17 -13.45 6.33
C ALA A 157 0.89 -14.69 5.76
N ALA A 158 1.68 -14.52 4.69
CA ALA A 158 2.49 -15.60 4.12
C ALA A 158 3.51 -16.15 5.13
N ILE A 159 4.23 -15.28 5.84
CA ILE A 159 5.16 -15.65 6.90
C ILE A 159 4.46 -16.43 8.03
N ALA A 160 3.32 -15.92 8.51
CA ALA A 160 2.55 -16.57 9.57
C ALA A 160 2.08 -17.96 9.14
N PHE A 161 1.60 -18.09 7.90
CA PHE A 161 1.22 -19.37 7.32
C PHE A 161 2.42 -20.33 7.20
N ASN A 162 3.54 -19.86 6.67
CA ASN A 162 4.74 -20.66 6.45
C ASN A 162 5.32 -21.22 7.76
N LYS A 163 5.26 -20.43 8.85
CA LYS A 163 5.65 -20.85 10.20
C LYS A 163 4.76 -21.98 10.75
N GLN A 164 3.48 -21.94 10.43
CA GLN A 164 2.50 -22.90 10.99
C GLN A 164 2.35 -24.17 10.12
N SER A 165 2.45 -24.03 8.81
CA SER A 165 2.24 -25.16 7.88
C SER A 165 3.46 -26.06 7.80
N SER A 166 3.27 -27.35 8.04
CA SER A 166 4.28 -28.39 7.81
C SER A 166 4.27 -28.95 6.38
N THR A 167 3.23 -28.65 5.61
CA THR A 167 2.99 -29.26 4.28
C THR A 167 3.22 -28.28 3.14
N TYR A 168 2.87 -27.01 3.32
CA TYR A 168 2.90 -25.99 2.28
C TYR A 168 3.81 -24.84 2.67
N HIS A 169 4.34 -24.18 1.65
CA HIS A 169 5.07 -22.90 1.75
C HIS A 169 4.48 -21.95 0.71
N VAL A 170 4.15 -20.73 1.13
CA VAL A 170 3.67 -19.67 0.23
C VAL A 170 4.84 -18.84 -0.22
N ASP A 171 5.01 -18.75 -1.52
CA ASP A 171 5.93 -17.84 -2.21
C ASP A 171 5.16 -16.64 -2.73
N ILE A 172 5.75 -15.45 -2.69
CA ILE A 172 5.16 -14.23 -3.25
C ILE A 172 5.85 -13.92 -4.57
N ARG A 173 5.06 -13.73 -5.62
CA ARG A 173 5.52 -13.28 -6.95
C ARG A 173 4.91 -11.94 -7.26
N SER A 174 5.73 -10.88 -7.21
CA SER A 174 5.33 -9.54 -7.62
C SER A 174 5.42 -9.38 -9.13
N PHE A 175 4.45 -8.69 -9.72
CA PHE A 175 4.36 -8.37 -11.13
C PHE A 175 4.51 -6.87 -11.40
N GLY A 176 4.34 -6.01 -10.39
CA GLY A 176 4.62 -4.58 -10.50
C GLY A 176 6.12 -4.31 -10.43
N GLU A 177 6.56 -3.31 -11.18
CA GLU A 177 7.92 -2.78 -11.08
C GLU A 177 8.02 -1.82 -9.89
N ASP A 178 9.25 -1.54 -9.45
CA ASP A 178 9.50 -0.49 -8.45
C ASP A 178 9.09 0.88 -9.02
N GLY A 179 7.98 1.41 -8.54
CA GLY A 179 7.45 2.72 -8.93
C GLY A 179 5.92 2.74 -8.98
N TYR A 180 5.34 3.91 -8.68
CA TYR A 180 3.88 4.13 -8.64
C TYR A 180 3.38 4.88 -9.88
N SER A 181 4.07 4.76 -11.04
CA SER A 181 3.60 5.38 -12.28
C SER A 181 2.46 4.56 -12.91
N GLU A 182 1.58 5.23 -13.65
CA GLU A 182 0.51 4.57 -14.41
C GLU A 182 1.06 3.55 -15.41
N GLU A 183 2.22 3.83 -16.02
CA GLU A 183 2.88 2.92 -16.94
C GLU A 183 3.39 1.65 -16.24
N ALA A 184 4.03 1.78 -15.07
CA ALA A 184 4.48 0.64 -14.27
C ALA A 184 3.29 -0.23 -13.83
N TYR A 185 2.19 0.40 -13.40
CA TYR A 185 0.94 -0.30 -13.06
C TYR A 185 0.38 -1.08 -14.27
N ALA A 186 0.24 -0.43 -15.43
CA ALA A 186 -0.31 -1.05 -16.63
C ALA A 186 0.56 -2.22 -17.11
N ASN A 187 1.88 -2.08 -17.05
CA ASN A 187 2.82 -3.14 -17.39
C ASN A 187 2.70 -4.33 -16.45
N GLY A 188 2.65 -4.08 -15.13
CA GLY A 188 2.48 -5.11 -14.11
C GLY A 188 1.16 -5.87 -14.26
N LEU A 189 0.05 -5.14 -14.46
CA LEU A 189 -1.27 -5.74 -14.69
C LEU A 189 -1.28 -6.59 -15.97
N SER A 190 -0.65 -6.12 -17.04
CA SER A 190 -0.51 -6.87 -18.29
C SER A 190 0.31 -8.15 -18.09
N ALA A 191 1.43 -8.07 -17.39
CA ALA A 191 2.29 -9.21 -17.08
C ALA A 191 1.55 -10.26 -16.23
N LEU A 192 0.81 -9.84 -15.19
CA LEU A 192 -0.02 -10.72 -14.39
C LEU A 192 -1.11 -11.42 -15.22
N ASN A 193 -1.83 -10.67 -16.05
CA ASN A 193 -2.86 -11.25 -16.92
C ASN A 193 -2.29 -12.28 -17.91
N ASN A 194 -1.11 -12.02 -18.45
CA ASN A 194 -0.41 -12.95 -19.34
C ASN A 194 -0.01 -14.22 -18.59
N ALA A 195 0.52 -14.10 -17.38
CA ALA A 195 0.92 -15.24 -16.55
C ALA A 195 -0.30 -16.11 -16.17
N ILE A 196 -1.42 -15.51 -15.77
CA ILE A 196 -2.68 -16.21 -15.50
C ILE A 196 -3.16 -16.96 -16.77
N THR A 197 -3.18 -16.29 -17.91
CA THR A 197 -3.62 -16.88 -19.19
C THR A 197 -2.71 -18.02 -19.65
N ALA A 198 -1.41 -17.89 -19.41
CA ALA A 198 -0.42 -18.92 -19.73
C ALA A 198 -0.43 -20.11 -18.76
N GLY A 199 -1.13 -20.03 -17.65
CA GLY A 199 -1.16 -21.08 -16.61
C GLY A 199 0.19 -21.23 -15.89
N GLU A 200 0.88 -20.13 -15.58
CA GLU A 200 2.24 -20.14 -15.03
C GLU A 200 2.32 -20.53 -13.54
N GLY A 201 1.45 -21.39 -13.05
CA GLY A 201 1.53 -21.93 -11.69
C GLY A 201 1.25 -20.86 -10.62
N ILE A 202 0.25 -20.01 -10.85
CA ILE A 202 -0.31 -19.09 -9.85
C ILE A 202 -1.43 -19.81 -9.13
N ASP A 203 -1.33 -19.95 -7.81
CA ASP A 203 -2.33 -20.62 -6.98
C ASP A 203 -3.31 -19.63 -6.33
N LEU A 204 -2.81 -18.45 -5.97
CA LEU A 204 -3.56 -17.38 -5.34
C LEU A 204 -3.26 -16.05 -6.01
N VAL A 205 -4.22 -15.13 -6.02
CA VAL A 205 -4.05 -13.77 -6.52
C VAL A 205 -4.52 -12.78 -5.44
N GLU A 206 -3.67 -11.81 -5.13
CA GLU A 206 -4.06 -10.65 -4.34
C GLU A 206 -4.83 -9.68 -5.22
N VAL A 207 -6.06 -9.31 -4.81
CA VAL A 207 -7.01 -8.63 -5.71
C VAL A 207 -7.18 -7.14 -5.44
N SER A 208 -6.65 -6.59 -4.36
CA SER A 208 -6.87 -5.19 -3.95
C SER A 208 -6.48 -4.17 -5.03
N ASN A 209 -5.48 -4.49 -5.84
CA ASN A 209 -4.96 -3.61 -6.88
C ASN A 209 -5.36 -4.03 -8.30
N LEU A 210 -6.40 -4.87 -8.46
CA LEU A 210 -6.83 -5.36 -9.77
C LEU A 210 -8.01 -4.56 -10.32
N SER A 211 -7.75 -3.58 -11.18
CA SER A 211 -8.82 -2.82 -11.87
C SER A 211 -9.69 -3.70 -12.82
N ASN A 212 -9.22 -4.88 -13.19
CA ASN A 212 -9.92 -5.79 -14.10
C ASN A 212 -10.53 -7.03 -13.41
N LEU A 213 -10.70 -7.00 -12.08
CA LEU A 213 -11.22 -8.11 -11.27
C LEU A 213 -12.51 -8.72 -11.83
N HIS A 214 -13.51 -7.88 -12.14
CA HIS A 214 -14.77 -8.34 -12.71
C HIS A 214 -14.60 -9.04 -14.07
N SER A 215 -13.68 -8.57 -14.90
CA SER A 215 -13.38 -9.22 -16.18
C SER A 215 -12.74 -10.60 -15.98
N LEU A 216 -11.88 -10.77 -15.02
CA LEU A 216 -11.28 -12.06 -14.68
C LEU A 216 -12.31 -13.01 -14.08
N ALA A 217 -13.19 -12.51 -13.20
CA ALA A 217 -14.30 -13.28 -12.63
C ALA A 217 -15.26 -13.79 -13.73
N ALA A 218 -15.68 -12.93 -14.65
CA ALA A 218 -16.54 -13.30 -15.77
C ALA A 218 -15.93 -14.35 -16.71
N LYS A 219 -14.60 -14.42 -16.78
CA LYS A 219 -13.84 -15.46 -17.52
C LYS A 219 -13.69 -16.76 -16.74
N GLY A 220 -14.18 -16.82 -15.49
CA GLY A 220 -14.11 -18.01 -14.65
C GLY A 220 -12.69 -18.32 -14.14
N VAL A 221 -11.85 -17.30 -13.96
CA VAL A 221 -10.48 -17.45 -13.46
C VAL A 221 -10.46 -17.88 -12.00
N PHE A 222 -11.45 -17.41 -11.20
CA PHE A 222 -11.50 -17.65 -9.76
C PHE A 222 -12.38 -18.85 -9.42
N GLU A 223 -11.94 -19.62 -8.45
CA GLU A 223 -12.73 -20.70 -7.83
C GLU A 223 -13.72 -20.13 -6.82
N ASP A 224 -14.83 -20.81 -6.60
CA ASP A 224 -15.82 -20.47 -5.57
C ASP A 224 -15.26 -20.81 -4.17
N LEU A 225 -15.03 -19.81 -3.37
CA LEU A 225 -14.47 -19.94 -2.03
C LEU A 225 -15.51 -20.31 -0.96
N SER A 226 -16.81 -20.28 -1.26
CA SER A 226 -17.90 -20.54 -0.32
C SER A 226 -17.74 -21.88 0.40
N ALA A 227 -17.42 -22.94 -0.35
CA ALA A 227 -17.25 -24.27 0.20
C ALA A 227 -16.08 -24.39 1.21
N TYR A 228 -15.05 -23.56 1.07
CA TYR A 228 -13.90 -23.54 1.99
C TYR A 228 -14.27 -22.85 3.30
N LEU A 229 -14.99 -21.73 3.25
CA LEU A 229 -15.50 -21.05 4.45
C LEU A 229 -16.46 -21.92 5.23
N ASP A 230 -17.41 -22.56 4.55
CA ASP A 230 -18.44 -23.40 5.18
C ASP A 230 -17.81 -24.62 5.88
N ARG A 231 -16.80 -25.25 5.26
CA ARG A 231 -16.10 -26.42 5.81
C ARG A 231 -15.40 -26.11 7.13
N ASP A 232 -14.77 -24.95 7.21
CA ASP A 232 -13.95 -24.59 8.36
C ASP A 232 -14.74 -23.80 9.42
N GLY A 233 -16.09 -23.66 9.23
CA GLY A 233 -16.97 -22.92 10.15
C GLY A 233 -16.67 -21.42 10.22
N GLY A 234 -15.95 -20.92 9.21
CA GLY A 234 -15.40 -19.57 9.20
C GLY A 234 -16.38 -18.49 8.75
N ARG A 235 -17.51 -18.84 8.11
CA ARG A 235 -18.43 -17.85 7.56
C ARG A 235 -18.96 -16.89 8.63
N ASP A 236 -19.27 -17.38 9.82
CA ASP A 236 -19.79 -16.56 10.93
C ASP A 236 -18.74 -15.56 11.49
N ALA A 237 -17.47 -15.70 11.12
CA ALA A 237 -16.40 -14.76 11.50
C ALA A 237 -16.35 -13.52 10.58
N TYR A 238 -17.09 -13.52 9.49
CA TYR A 238 -17.13 -12.42 8.51
C TYR A 238 -18.47 -11.71 8.54
N LEU A 239 -18.46 -10.43 8.20
CA LEU A 239 -19.67 -9.67 7.94
C LEU A 239 -20.28 -10.11 6.60
N GLU A 240 -21.57 -10.44 6.57
CA GLU A 240 -22.23 -10.98 5.37
C GLU A 240 -22.14 -10.02 4.18
N ASN A 241 -22.30 -8.73 4.39
CA ASN A 241 -22.18 -7.72 3.34
C ASN A 241 -20.77 -7.66 2.71
N LEU A 242 -19.71 -8.01 3.45
CA LEU A 242 -18.35 -8.11 2.89
C LEU A 242 -18.20 -9.36 2.03
N LEU A 243 -18.83 -10.47 2.42
CA LEU A 243 -18.84 -11.68 1.59
C LEU A 243 -19.69 -11.48 0.32
N GLU A 244 -20.80 -10.75 0.42
CA GLU A 244 -21.60 -10.34 -0.74
C GLU A 244 -20.78 -9.48 -1.70
N ALA A 245 -20.04 -8.50 -1.20
CA ALA A 245 -19.13 -7.66 -1.99
C ALA A 245 -17.98 -8.47 -2.64
N GLY A 246 -17.54 -9.55 -1.98
CA GLY A 246 -16.56 -10.50 -2.52
C GLY A 246 -17.13 -11.49 -3.53
N SER A 247 -18.42 -11.38 -3.88
CA SER A 247 -19.12 -12.36 -4.71
C SER A 247 -19.45 -11.81 -6.10
N ALA A 248 -19.37 -12.68 -7.12
CA ALA A 248 -19.80 -12.41 -8.48
C ALA A 248 -20.56 -13.62 -9.01
N ASP A 249 -21.70 -13.41 -9.67
CA ASP A 249 -22.57 -14.48 -10.22
C ASP A 249 -22.90 -15.58 -9.21
N GLY A 250 -23.10 -15.20 -7.94
CA GLY A 250 -23.44 -16.12 -6.84
C GLY A 250 -22.26 -16.98 -6.34
N LYS A 251 -21.04 -16.67 -6.71
CA LYS A 251 -19.81 -17.30 -6.23
C LYS A 251 -18.99 -16.33 -5.42
N LEU A 252 -18.47 -16.75 -4.31
CA LEU A 252 -17.50 -15.99 -3.54
C LEU A 252 -16.13 -16.09 -4.23
N ILE A 253 -15.68 -15.04 -4.90
CA ILE A 253 -14.45 -15.04 -5.69
C ILE A 253 -13.25 -14.49 -4.96
N PHE A 254 -13.45 -13.70 -3.91
CA PHE A 254 -12.38 -13.26 -3.00
C PHE A 254 -12.89 -13.02 -1.58
N ILE A 255 -11.99 -13.01 -0.64
CA ILE A 255 -12.24 -12.67 0.77
C ILE A 255 -11.45 -11.40 1.08
N PRO A 256 -12.10 -10.29 1.52
CA PRO A 256 -11.39 -9.07 1.87
C PRO A 256 -10.44 -9.29 3.06
N LYS A 257 -9.22 -8.78 2.98
CA LYS A 257 -8.25 -8.80 4.09
C LYS A 257 -8.67 -7.87 5.22
N PHE A 258 -9.15 -6.71 4.86
CA PHE A 258 -9.65 -5.65 5.74
C PHE A 258 -10.69 -4.82 5.00
N PHE A 259 -11.37 -3.97 5.71
CA PHE A 259 -12.22 -2.92 5.14
C PHE A 259 -12.03 -1.63 5.93
N GLU A 260 -12.30 -0.54 5.27
CA GLU A 260 -12.39 0.78 5.87
C GLU A 260 -13.77 1.37 5.60
N VAL A 261 -14.20 2.30 6.43
CA VAL A 261 -15.43 3.04 6.19
C VAL A 261 -15.05 4.44 5.72
N ASN A 262 -15.34 4.71 4.45
CA ASN A 262 -15.24 6.04 3.87
C ASN A 262 -16.60 6.70 3.95
N THR A 263 -16.67 7.88 4.56
CA THR A 263 -17.93 8.61 4.69
C THR A 263 -17.65 10.11 4.84
N TYR A 264 -18.70 10.90 4.90
CA TYR A 264 -18.64 12.28 5.32
C TYR A 264 -19.26 12.45 6.70
N VAL A 265 -18.80 13.43 7.45
CA VAL A 265 -19.32 13.80 8.76
C VAL A 265 -19.64 15.29 8.77
N GLY A 266 -20.77 15.65 9.35
CA GLY A 266 -21.18 17.02 9.55
C GLY A 266 -21.86 17.24 10.89
N LYS A 267 -22.01 18.51 11.31
CA LYS A 267 -22.76 18.84 12.52
C LYS A 267 -24.20 18.33 12.44
N ALA A 268 -24.65 17.60 13.44
CA ALA A 268 -26.04 17.11 13.48
C ALA A 268 -27.07 18.24 13.41
N SER A 269 -26.74 19.44 13.88
CA SER A 269 -27.56 20.64 13.76
C SER A 269 -27.76 21.12 12.31
N LEU A 270 -26.77 20.89 11.42
CA LEU A 270 -26.79 21.30 10.00
C LEU A 270 -27.30 20.17 9.10
N VAL A 271 -26.77 18.98 9.28
CA VAL A 271 -27.05 17.83 8.38
C VAL A 271 -28.19 16.92 8.86
N GLY A 272 -28.69 17.16 10.08
CA GLY A 272 -29.73 16.32 10.70
C GLY A 272 -29.16 15.01 11.24
N ASN A 273 -30.05 14.05 11.54
CA ASN A 273 -29.69 12.77 12.15
C ASN A 273 -29.94 11.59 11.19
N LYS A 274 -30.05 11.84 9.90
CA LYS A 274 -30.26 10.80 8.87
C LYS A 274 -28.91 10.43 8.26
N GLY A 275 -28.49 9.18 8.45
CA GLY A 275 -27.41 8.60 7.66
C GLY A 275 -27.87 8.15 6.26
N GLY A 276 -26.92 7.83 5.40
CA GLY A 276 -27.21 7.37 4.04
C GLY A 276 -27.81 8.47 3.18
N TRP A 277 -27.07 9.53 2.97
CA TRP A 277 -27.47 10.65 2.12
C TRP A 277 -27.51 10.25 0.66
N THR A 278 -28.41 10.91 -0.06
CA THR A 278 -28.47 10.88 -1.51
C THR A 278 -27.80 12.13 -2.09
N MET A 279 -27.53 12.12 -3.40
CA MET A 279 -27.04 13.34 -4.09
C MET A 279 -27.99 14.53 -3.91
N GLU A 280 -29.29 14.31 -3.83
CA GLU A 280 -30.28 15.40 -3.61
C GLU A 280 -30.14 16.01 -2.19
N ASP A 281 -29.79 15.21 -1.17
CA ASP A 281 -29.53 15.71 0.19
C ASP A 281 -28.30 16.63 0.19
N LEU A 282 -27.22 16.25 -0.54
CA LEU A 282 -26.01 17.07 -0.70
C LEU A 282 -26.30 18.38 -1.47
N LEU A 283 -26.99 18.30 -2.60
CA LEU A 283 -27.38 19.45 -3.40
C LEU A 283 -28.30 20.39 -2.62
N LYS A 284 -29.12 19.87 -1.74
CA LYS A 284 -29.97 20.67 -0.86
C LYS A 284 -29.12 21.43 0.15
N LEU A 285 -28.16 20.78 0.80
CA LEU A 285 -27.25 21.41 1.74
C LEU A 285 -26.48 22.56 1.06
N SER A 286 -25.89 22.33 -0.11
CA SER A 286 -25.16 23.32 -0.87
C SER A 286 -26.03 24.55 -1.22
N ARG A 287 -27.31 24.36 -1.57
CA ARG A 287 -28.25 25.44 -1.85
C ARG A 287 -28.68 26.23 -0.60
N GLU A 288 -28.76 25.56 0.55
CA GLU A 288 -29.07 26.19 1.84
C GLU A 288 -27.92 27.05 2.36
N TYR A 289 -26.68 26.72 1.98
CA TYR A 289 -25.45 27.39 2.42
C TYR A 289 -24.58 27.81 1.21
N PRO A 290 -25.06 28.72 0.33
CA PRO A 290 -24.41 29.00 -0.96
C PRO A 290 -23.05 29.68 -0.87
N ASP A 291 -22.77 30.34 0.26
CA ASP A 291 -21.52 31.07 0.50
C ASP A 291 -20.57 30.32 1.46
N THR A 292 -20.86 29.06 1.73
CA THR A 292 -20.10 28.22 2.69
C THR A 292 -19.39 27.05 1.96
N LYS A 293 -18.17 26.76 2.34
CA LYS A 293 -17.46 25.59 1.82
C LYS A 293 -18.21 24.30 2.19
N VAL A 294 -18.59 23.50 1.20
CA VAL A 294 -19.23 22.21 1.47
C VAL A 294 -18.18 21.19 1.89
N PHE A 295 -17.05 21.13 1.19
CA PHE A 295 -15.91 20.26 1.44
C PHE A 295 -14.64 21.07 1.61
N ASN A 296 -13.65 20.49 2.28
CA ASN A 296 -12.32 21.04 2.43
C ASN A 296 -11.43 20.64 1.24
N TRP A 297 -10.56 21.57 0.80
CA TRP A 297 -9.54 21.36 -0.25
C TRP A 297 -10.08 20.65 -1.48
N SER A 298 -11.09 21.20 -2.11
CA SER A 298 -11.76 20.58 -3.25
C SER A 298 -11.70 21.46 -4.49
N ASP A 299 -11.27 20.87 -5.57
CA ASP A 299 -11.46 21.37 -6.93
C ASP A 299 -12.55 20.58 -7.66
N LYS A 300 -12.71 20.80 -8.97
CA LYS A 300 -13.71 20.08 -9.77
C LYS A 300 -13.46 18.58 -9.85
N ASP A 301 -12.19 18.17 -9.91
CA ASP A 301 -11.84 16.76 -10.03
C ASP A 301 -12.15 16.05 -8.73
N ASP A 302 -11.78 16.63 -7.58
CA ASP A 302 -12.14 16.11 -6.26
C ASP A 302 -13.65 16.02 -6.06
N ALA A 303 -14.38 17.09 -6.42
CA ALA A 303 -15.83 17.13 -6.27
C ALA A 303 -16.53 16.07 -7.15
N LEU A 304 -16.02 15.83 -8.36
CA LEU A 304 -16.53 14.77 -9.23
C LEU A 304 -16.24 13.39 -8.67
N ASP A 305 -15.01 13.15 -8.20
CA ASP A 305 -14.61 11.87 -7.59
C ASP A 305 -15.49 11.53 -6.39
N VAL A 306 -15.74 12.52 -5.52
CA VAL A 306 -16.67 12.37 -4.38
C VAL A 306 -18.06 11.94 -4.85
N CYS A 307 -18.63 12.67 -5.81
CA CYS A 307 -19.97 12.34 -6.31
C CYS A 307 -20.02 10.94 -6.91
N LEU A 308 -19.01 10.56 -7.70
CA LEU A 308 -18.99 9.24 -8.36
C LEU A 308 -18.68 8.10 -7.39
N THR A 309 -17.89 8.33 -6.36
CA THR A 309 -17.62 7.32 -5.33
C THR A 309 -18.89 6.86 -4.64
N PHE A 310 -19.82 7.78 -4.35
CA PHE A 310 -21.05 7.47 -3.64
C PHE A 310 -22.26 7.18 -4.54
N THR A 311 -22.24 7.61 -5.80
CA THR A 311 -23.40 7.45 -6.72
C THR A 311 -23.05 6.80 -8.05
N GLY A 312 -21.78 6.49 -8.30
CA GLY A 312 -21.33 5.97 -9.61
C GLY A 312 -22.03 4.71 -10.06
N GLU A 313 -22.41 3.83 -9.14
CA GLU A 313 -23.16 2.61 -9.43
C GLU A 313 -24.58 2.88 -9.95
N GLU A 314 -25.16 4.04 -9.65
CA GLU A 314 -26.48 4.45 -10.19
C GLU A 314 -26.41 4.75 -11.69
N PHE A 315 -25.22 5.13 -12.18
CA PHE A 315 -24.98 5.54 -13.57
C PHE A 315 -24.33 4.47 -14.44
N ILE A 316 -23.84 3.38 -13.84
CA ILE A 316 -23.14 2.30 -14.55
C ILE A 316 -23.77 0.97 -14.17
N ASP A 317 -24.49 0.33 -15.11
CA ASP A 317 -24.92 -1.05 -14.95
C ASP A 317 -23.75 -1.99 -15.28
N GLN A 318 -23.07 -2.46 -14.25
CA GLN A 318 -21.91 -3.35 -14.36
C GLN A 318 -22.24 -4.67 -15.09
N SER A 319 -23.48 -5.13 -15.01
CA SER A 319 -23.90 -6.40 -15.61
C SER A 319 -24.09 -6.30 -17.12
N THR A 320 -24.52 -5.15 -17.62
CA THR A 320 -24.79 -4.93 -19.05
C THR A 320 -23.78 -4.02 -19.74
N GLY A 321 -22.90 -3.36 -18.96
CA GLY A 321 -21.96 -2.35 -19.44
C GLY A 321 -22.62 -1.08 -19.98
N LYS A 322 -23.90 -0.84 -19.65
CA LYS A 322 -24.61 0.37 -20.03
C LYS A 322 -24.38 1.46 -19.00
N CYS A 323 -24.29 2.69 -19.48
CA CYS A 323 -24.20 3.87 -18.63
C CYS A 323 -25.32 4.86 -18.95
N SER A 324 -25.63 5.76 -17.99
CA SER A 324 -26.66 6.81 -18.06
C SER A 324 -26.10 8.19 -17.72
N PHE A 325 -24.86 8.48 -18.17
CA PHE A 325 -24.21 9.77 -17.98
C PHE A 325 -24.86 10.95 -18.73
N ASP A 326 -25.82 10.68 -19.59
CA ASP A 326 -26.65 11.69 -20.27
C ASP A 326 -27.97 12.00 -19.54
N SER A 327 -28.19 11.38 -18.36
CA SER A 327 -29.40 11.59 -17.55
C SER A 327 -29.44 12.99 -16.92
N ASP A 328 -30.65 13.42 -16.54
CA ASP A 328 -30.85 14.70 -15.86
C ASP A 328 -30.24 14.70 -14.45
N ASP A 329 -30.14 13.53 -13.81
CA ASP A 329 -29.51 13.39 -12.49
C ASP A 329 -28.01 13.53 -12.58
N PHE A 330 -27.37 12.96 -13.63
CA PHE A 330 -25.94 13.18 -13.84
C PHE A 330 -25.60 14.64 -14.19
N LYS A 331 -26.48 15.34 -14.92
CA LYS A 331 -26.32 16.76 -15.19
C LYS A 331 -26.32 17.62 -13.92
N LYS A 332 -27.16 17.27 -12.91
CA LYS A 332 -27.16 17.95 -11.61
C LYS A 332 -25.81 17.77 -10.88
N ILE A 333 -25.19 16.59 -10.99
CA ILE A 333 -23.84 16.36 -10.48
C ILE A 333 -22.85 17.27 -11.16
N LEU A 334 -22.86 17.35 -12.49
CA LEU A 334 -21.95 18.23 -13.24
C LEU A 334 -22.20 19.73 -12.93
N GLU A 335 -23.43 20.15 -12.70
CA GLU A 335 -23.75 21.52 -12.27
C GLU A 335 -23.18 21.83 -10.87
N PHE A 336 -23.26 20.87 -9.94
CA PHE A 336 -22.66 20.97 -8.61
C PHE A 336 -21.14 21.02 -8.70
N VAL A 337 -20.52 20.10 -9.42
CA VAL A 337 -19.06 20.05 -9.66
C VAL A 337 -18.55 21.36 -10.28
N ASN A 338 -19.30 21.95 -11.20
CA ASN A 338 -18.91 23.20 -11.84
C ASN A 338 -18.96 24.42 -10.90
N SER A 339 -19.49 24.29 -9.68
CA SER A 339 -19.43 25.35 -8.65
C SER A 339 -18.07 25.39 -7.92
N PHE A 340 -17.21 24.39 -8.12
CA PHE A 340 -15.87 24.32 -7.55
C PHE A 340 -14.83 24.99 -8.49
N PRO A 341 -13.65 25.40 -7.98
CA PRO A 341 -12.58 25.93 -8.81
C PRO A 341 -12.01 24.85 -9.75
N ASP A 342 -11.39 25.27 -10.86
CA ASP A 342 -10.72 24.34 -11.80
C ASP A 342 -9.50 23.67 -11.18
N GLU A 343 -8.76 24.40 -10.32
CA GLU A 343 -7.59 23.90 -9.60
C GLU A 343 -7.62 24.50 -8.19
N TYR A 344 -7.19 23.73 -7.20
CA TYR A 344 -7.02 24.20 -5.84
C TYR A 344 -5.78 25.10 -5.74
N ASP A 345 -5.92 26.28 -5.12
CA ASP A 345 -4.82 27.23 -4.93
C ASP A 345 -4.00 26.86 -3.68
N TRP A 346 -2.95 26.08 -3.89
CA TRP A 346 -1.99 25.67 -2.84
C TRP A 346 -1.09 26.81 -2.36
N ASP A 347 -1.00 27.91 -3.11
CA ASP A 347 -0.15 29.06 -2.79
C ASP A 347 -0.93 30.17 -2.04
N SER A 348 -2.20 29.92 -1.70
CA SER A 348 -2.96 30.88 -0.91
C SER A 348 -2.30 31.06 0.47
N GLU A 349 -1.94 32.30 0.82
CA GLU A 349 -1.32 32.65 2.12
C GLU A 349 -2.29 32.52 3.32
N GLU A 350 -3.53 32.13 3.09
CA GLU A 350 -4.50 31.92 4.14
C GLU A 350 -4.18 30.61 4.86
N GLU A 351 -3.72 30.70 6.10
CA GLU A 351 -3.60 29.54 7.00
C GLU A 351 -5.02 29.01 7.27
N GLU A 352 -5.48 28.07 6.46
CA GLU A 352 -6.75 27.40 6.69
C GLU A 352 -6.62 26.50 7.92
N ASN A 353 -7.52 26.68 8.87
CA ASN A 353 -7.68 25.80 10.03
C ASN A 353 -9.01 25.05 9.91
N PRO A 354 -9.04 23.85 9.31
CA PRO A 354 -10.28 23.12 9.08
C PRO A 354 -11.10 22.89 10.34
N VAL A 355 -10.45 22.68 11.49
CA VAL A 355 -11.14 22.46 12.77
C VAL A 355 -11.88 23.74 13.23
N GLU A 356 -11.28 24.89 13.01
CA GLU A 356 -11.91 26.18 13.34
C GLU A 356 -13.05 26.51 12.37
N GLU A 357 -12.87 26.23 11.07
CA GLU A 357 -13.90 26.39 10.05
C GLU A 357 -15.11 25.48 10.31
N LEU A 358 -14.89 24.20 10.67
CA LEU A 358 -15.94 23.28 11.06
C LEU A 358 -16.72 23.78 12.30
N ARG A 359 -16.04 24.33 13.29
CA ARG A 359 -16.68 24.88 14.49
C ARG A 359 -17.52 26.11 14.22
N ASN A 360 -17.10 26.93 13.28
CA ASN A 360 -17.72 28.20 12.95
C ASN A 360 -18.70 28.13 11.77
N ASP A 361 -19.06 26.95 11.30
CA ASP A 361 -19.96 26.69 10.17
C ASP A 361 -19.47 27.31 8.85
N GLN A 362 -18.14 27.45 8.69
CA GLN A 362 -17.49 27.93 7.47
C GLN A 362 -17.13 26.76 6.53
N LEU A 363 -17.06 25.55 7.09
CA LEU A 363 -16.92 24.28 6.41
C LEU A 363 -18.02 23.35 6.93
N LEU A 364 -18.76 22.69 6.04
CA LEU A 364 -19.96 21.95 6.43
C LEU A 364 -19.69 20.47 6.66
N LEU A 365 -18.86 19.85 5.81
CA LEU A 365 -18.60 18.42 5.81
C LEU A 365 -17.10 18.14 5.81
N ASP A 366 -16.69 17.12 6.55
CA ASP A 366 -15.33 16.60 6.52
C ASP A 366 -15.34 15.16 6.01
N LYS A 367 -14.37 14.81 5.14
CA LYS A 367 -14.19 13.44 4.63
C LYS A 367 -13.49 12.60 5.68
N VAL A 368 -14.04 11.44 5.96
CA VAL A 368 -13.62 10.59 7.06
C VAL A 368 -13.26 9.20 6.57
N TYR A 369 -12.07 8.76 6.95
CA TYR A 369 -11.60 7.39 6.80
C TYR A 369 -11.55 6.76 8.19
N LEU A 370 -12.45 5.82 8.47
CA LEU A 370 -12.50 5.16 9.76
C LEU A 370 -11.80 3.81 9.70
N TYR A 371 -10.65 3.71 10.35
CA TYR A 371 -9.89 2.47 10.52
C TYR A 371 -10.19 1.79 11.86
N SER A 372 -10.77 2.52 12.80
CA SER A 372 -11.15 2.00 14.11
C SER A 372 -12.38 2.71 14.68
N ILE A 373 -13.13 1.99 15.53
CA ILE A 373 -14.29 2.55 16.26
C ILE A 373 -13.86 3.70 17.18
N GLY A 374 -12.61 3.70 17.67
CA GLY A 374 -12.10 4.76 18.53
C GLY A 374 -12.07 6.14 17.88
N GLU A 375 -11.92 6.19 16.56
CA GLU A 375 -11.88 7.44 15.79
C GLU A 375 -13.21 8.17 15.80
N LEU A 376 -14.34 7.47 15.95
CA LEU A 376 -15.65 8.09 16.04
C LEU A 376 -15.76 9.13 17.18
N GLN A 377 -14.92 9.04 18.20
CA GLN A 377 -14.94 9.97 19.34
C GLN A 377 -14.25 11.30 19.04
N ILE A 378 -13.39 11.34 18.03
CA ILE A 378 -12.59 12.54 17.67
C ILE A 378 -13.49 13.62 17.03
N TYR A 379 -14.42 13.21 16.19
CA TYR A 379 -15.20 14.16 15.38
C TYR A 379 -16.13 15.05 16.19
N PRO A 380 -16.88 14.57 17.21
CA PRO A 380 -17.66 15.49 18.07
C PRO A 380 -16.79 16.54 18.77
N GLU A 381 -15.54 16.21 19.09
CA GLU A 381 -14.59 17.17 19.67
C GLU A 381 -14.08 18.17 18.63
N MET A 382 -13.81 17.71 17.40
CA MET A 382 -13.41 18.58 16.29
C MET A 382 -14.50 19.58 15.96
N PHE A 383 -15.74 19.14 15.81
CA PHE A 383 -16.89 19.98 15.46
C PHE A 383 -17.42 20.82 16.62
N GLY A 384 -17.10 20.47 17.88
CA GLY A 384 -17.58 21.12 19.07
C GLY A 384 -19.03 20.82 19.45
N GLU A 385 -19.68 19.86 18.75
CA GLU A 385 -21.04 19.38 19.01
C GLU A 385 -21.25 17.97 18.49
N ALA A 386 -22.48 17.45 18.62
CA ALA A 386 -22.87 16.16 18.06
C ALA A 386 -22.78 16.16 16.53
N VAL A 387 -22.30 15.06 15.96
CA VAL A 387 -22.11 14.89 14.52
C VAL A 387 -22.98 13.74 13.99
N THR A 388 -23.22 13.79 12.68
CA THR A 388 -23.85 12.68 11.93
C THR A 388 -22.92 12.26 10.81
N TYR A 389 -22.72 10.97 10.68
CA TYR A 389 -22.02 10.31 9.58
C TYR A 389 -23.03 10.04 8.47
N ILE A 390 -22.74 10.45 7.24
CA ILE A 390 -23.71 10.51 6.13
C ILE A 390 -23.24 9.72 4.91
#